data_fd3097249bbf2b5f7cf23e3f92eaa535
#
_entry.id   fd3097249bbf2b5f7cf23e3f92eaa535
#
_cell.length_a   1.000
_cell.length_b   1.000
_cell.length_c   1.000
_cell.angle_alpha   90.00
_cell.angle_beta   90.00
_cell.angle_gamma   90.00
#
_symmetry.space_group_name_H-M   'P 1'
#
loop_
_entity.id
_entity.type
_entity.pdbx_description
1 polymer ?
#
loop_
_entity_poly.entity_id
_entity_poly.type
_entity_poly.pdbx_seq_one_letter_code
_entity_poly.pdbx_strand_id
1 'polypeptide(L)'
;MAAPPEVDITDSETWEGKYTMYKLVIRRGSQSWFVHRRYSEFHRLNEQLKKQVQTFQSKLPGKRMFGNMNPEFVRGRQHGLDEFAKTLVADERTRSLTVVQEFLQLSHRSSDSDENLTDDSSSCTEDDAVFLGSSERCHARPSDFDFRRVIGKGSFGKVYLAHDRGQRTCFAIKVLQKRMIVNRNETKHIMSERNVLLKNLDHPFLVGLHYSFQTKDKLYFVLDYISGGELFFYLQKEQVFSENRARFYAAEAGSAVGYLHSRGIIYRDLKPENMLLDKQGHIVLTDFGLCKEGLIGSTQTSTFCGTPEYMAPEVLLKLPYDRSVDWWCLGAVLYEMLYGLPPFYNRNTHEMYNSILHGRPRLRSSASAAAQQLLTALLQKKSEARLGSGPSDFDEIKAHPFFAPIHWEDLLRKRVTPPYVPVVSGDDDVRHFDPVFTREPVSSSVGRCRDSRADSTLSQLSLDRHFVGFSYDPGCELHDGD
;
A
#
# COMPACT_ATOMS: atom_id res chain seq x y z
N MET A 1 -28.50 -23.97 -28.21
CA MET A 1 -28.26 -22.67 -27.53
C MET A 1 -27.96 -22.96 -26.05
N ALA A 2 -26.88 -22.52 -25.51
CA ALA A 2 -26.60 -22.71 -24.09
C ALA A 2 -27.60 -21.93 -23.23
N ALA A 3 -28.06 -22.51 -22.12
CA ALA A 3 -28.98 -21.85 -21.20
C ALA A 3 -28.41 -20.48 -20.72
N PRO A 4 -29.28 -19.46 -20.58
CA PRO A 4 -28.83 -18.17 -20.06
C PRO A 4 -28.23 -18.33 -18.65
N PRO A 5 -27.22 -17.55 -18.29
CA PRO A 5 -26.68 -17.60 -16.94
C PRO A 5 -27.72 -17.06 -15.94
N GLU A 6 -27.76 -17.65 -14.76
CA GLU A 6 -28.50 -17.15 -13.61
C GLU A 6 -27.53 -16.38 -12.69
N VAL A 7 -28.01 -15.32 -12.04
CA VAL A 7 -27.24 -14.54 -11.08
C VAL A 7 -28.08 -14.25 -9.84
N ASP A 8 -27.49 -14.46 -8.65
CA ASP A 8 -28.09 -14.13 -7.37
C ASP A 8 -27.08 -13.39 -6.50
N ILE A 9 -27.52 -12.38 -5.76
CA ILE A 9 -26.69 -11.75 -4.72
C ILE A 9 -27.00 -12.41 -3.37
N THR A 10 -26.13 -13.32 -2.96
CA THR A 10 -26.37 -14.20 -1.81
C THR A 10 -25.92 -13.60 -0.49
N ASP A 11 -24.96 -12.65 -0.52
CA ASP A 11 -24.36 -12.12 0.70
C ASP A 11 -23.82 -10.70 0.51
N SER A 12 -23.66 -10.00 1.63
CA SER A 12 -23.05 -8.66 1.66
C SER A 12 -22.20 -8.48 2.92
N GLU A 13 -20.95 -8.15 2.73
CA GLU A 13 -19.98 -7.91 3.81
C GLU A 13 -19.55 -6.46 3.85
N THR A 14 -19.48 -5.90 5.06
CA THR A 14 -18.92 -4.56 5.26
C THR A 14 -17.42 -4.67 5.42
N TRP A 15 -16.68 -4.10 4.47
CA TRP A 15 -15.22 -4.11 4.45
C TRP A 15 -14.66 -2.88 5.15
N GLU A 16 -13.87 -3.11 6.20
CA GLU A 16 -13.14 -2.08 6.97
C GLU A 16 -14.02 -0.91 7.49
N GLY A 17 -15.31 -1.15 7.70
CA GLY A 17 -16.21 -0.06 8.08
C GLY A 17 -16.39 1.05 7.03
N LYS A 18 -15.85 0.89 5.80
CA LYS A 18 -15.82 1.94 4.77
C LYS A 18 -16.83 1.73 3.65
N TYR A 19 -17.08 0.50 3.23
CA TYR A 19 -18.02 0.17 2.16
C TYR A 19 -18.53 -1.27 2.23
N THR A 20 -19.67 -1.52 1.58
CA THR A 20 -20.27 -2.86 1.49
C THR A 20 -19.89 -3.51 0.16
N MET A 21 -19.41 -4.74 0.21
CA MET A 21 -19.21 -5.64 -0.93
C MET A 21 -20.38 -6.61 -1.01
N TYR A 22 -20.89 -6.81 -2.22
CA TYR A 22 -21.98 -7.72 -2.52
C TYR A 22 -21.42 -8.94 -3.27
N LYS A 23 -21.75 -10.15 -2.81
CA LYS A 23 -21.33 -11.41 -3.43
C LYS A 23 -22.38 -11.85 -4.43
N LEU A 24 -22.03 -11.77 -5.72
CA LEU A 24 -22.86 -12.29 -6.81
C LEU A 24 -22.43 -13.73 -7.09
N VAL A 25 -23.37 -14.66 -7.04
CA VAL A 25 -23.19 -16.05 -7.48
C VAL A 25 -23.82 -16.19 -8.86
N ILE A 26 -23.02 -16.62 -9.83
CA ILE A 26 -23.44 -16.81 -11.22
C ILE A 26 -23.43 -18.31 -11.52
N ARG A 27 -24.50 -18.80 -12.15
CA ARG A 27 -24.65 -20.20 -12.56
C ARG A 27 -24.90 -20.27 -14.07
N ARG A 28 -24.23 -21.19 -14.75
CA ARG A 28 -24.43 -21.44 -16.18
C ARG A 28 -24.29 -22.94 -16.45
N GLY A 29 -25.42 -23.64 -16.66
CA GLY A 29 -25.43 -25.11 -16.74
C GLY A 29 -24.91 -25.75 -15.44
N SER A 30 -23.91 -26.61 -15.52
CA SER A 30 -23.26 -27.25 -14.35
C SER A 30 -22.18 -26.39 -13.67
N GLN A 31 -21.83 -25.25 -14.27
CA GLN A 31 -20.77 -24.38 -13.74
C GLN A 31 -21.35 -23.30 -12.83
N SER A 32 -20.69 -23.03 -11.72
CA SER A 32 -21.00 -21.90 -10.84
C SER A 32 -19.73 -21.20 -10.36
N TRP A 33 -19.80 -19.88 -10.26
CA TRP A 33 -18.70 -19.06 -9.71
C TRP A 33 -19.28 -17.85 -9.00
N PHE A 34 -18.47 -17.06 -8.32
CA PHE A 34 -18.90 -15.86 -7.65
C PHE A 34 -17.95 -14.69 -7.95
N VAL A 35 -18.50 -13.48 -7.93
CA VAL A 35 -17.77 -12.23 -8.02
C VAL A 35 -18.20 -11.28 -6.90
N HIS A 36 -17.28 -10.48 -6.40
CA HIS A 36 -17.60 -9.44 -5.43
C HIS A 36 -17.63 -8.08 -6.14
N ARG A 37 -18.68 -7.29 -5.87
CA ARG A 37 -18.85 -5.95 -6.44
C ARG A 37 -19.35 -4.99 -5.38
N ARG A 38 -18.79 -3.76 -5.36
CA ARG A 38 -19.32 -2.68 -4.52
C ARG A 38 -20.36 -1.86 -5.27
N TYR A 39 -21.22 -1.16 -4.54
CA TYR A 39 -22.30 -0.35 -5.13
C TYR A 39 -21.83 0.61 -6.25
N SER A 40 -20.67 1.23 -6.10
CA SER A 40 -20.14 2.14 -7.13
C SER A 40 -19.82 1.45 -8.47
N GLU A 41 -19.55 0.16 -8.48
CA GLU A 41 -19.31 -0.61 -9.71
C GLU A 41 -20.64 -0.89 -10.43
N PHE A 42 -21.70 -1.23 -9.68
CA PHE A 42 -23.07 -1.31 -10.24
C PHE A 42 -23.51 0.02 -10.83
N HIS A 43 -23.26 1.12 -10.14
CA HIS A 43 -23.62 2.45 -10.61
C HIS A 43 -22.87 2.80 -11.91
N ARG A 44 -21.57 2.51 -12.00
CA ARG A 44 -20.76 2.72 -13.21
C ARG A 44 -21.28 1.89 -14.37
N LEU A 45 -21.59 0.61 -14.13
CA LEU A 45 -22.17 -0.28 -15.13
C LEU A 45 -23.51 0.27 -15.63
N ASN A 46 -24.41 0.69 -14.74
CA ASN A 46 -25.70 1.26 -15.10
C ASN A 46 -25.58 2.51 -15.99
N GLU A 47 -24.61 3.40 -15.69
CA GLU A 47 -24.35 4.59 -16.52
C GLU A 47 -23.77 4.23 -17.92
N GLN A 48 -22.99 3.17 -18.02
CA GLN A 48 -22.51 2.67 -19.30
C GLN A 48 -23.64 2.02 -20.12
N LEU A 49 -24.50 1.26 -19.46
CA LEU A 49 -25.66 0.61 -20.11
C LEU A 49 -26.66 1.63 -20.66
N LYS A 50 -26.98 2.69 -19.91
CA LYS A 50 -27.86 3.77 -20.39
C LYS A 50 -27.33 4.46 -21.64
N LYS A 51 -26.02 4.51 -21.82
CA LYS A 51 -25.40 5.09 -23.04
C LYS A 51 -25.42 4.14 -24.23
N GLN A 52 -25.33 2.84 -23.99
CA GLN A 52 -25.22 1.82 -25.05
C GLN A 52 -26.56 1.23 -25.45
N VAL A 53 -27.54 1.17 -24.54
CA VAL A 53 -28.86 0.58 -24.75
C VAL A 53 -29.95 1.58 -24.36
N GLN A 54 -30.45 2.34 -25.32
CA GLN A 54 -31.44 3.42 -25.08
C GLN A 54 -32.76 2.93 -24.45
N THR A 55 -33.09 1.63 -24.60
CA THR A 55 -34.31 1.01 -24.04
C THR A 55 -34.08 0.34 -22.68
N PHE A 56 -32.88 0.40 -22.12
CA PHE A 56 -32.55 -0.22 -20.83
C PHE A 56 -33.20 0.55 -19.67
N GLN A 57 -34.31 0.04 -19.16
CA GLN A 57 -35.02 0.56 -18.00
C GLN A 57 -34.77 -0.36 -16.80
N SER A 58 -33.76 -0.05 -16.01
CA SER A 58 -33.53 -0.75 -14.76
C SER A 58 -33.49 0.23 -13.60
N LYS A 59 -34.13 -0.15 -12.50
CA LYS A 59 -34.11 0.64 -11.25
C LYS A 59 -32.93 0.22 -10.37
N LEU A 60 -31.80 0.89 -10.52
CA LEU A 60 -30.72 0.75 -9.57
C LEU A 60 -31.12 1.43 -8.24
N PRO A 61 -30.88 0.81 -7.06
CA PRO A 61 -31.12 1.45 -5.77
C PRO A 61 -30.42 2.81 -5.66
N GLY A 62 -31.11 3.80 -5.11
CA GLY A 62 -30.61 5.17 -5.03
C GLY A 62 -29.29 5.32 -4.28
N LYS A 63 -28.47 6.29 -4.71
CA LYS A 63 -27.23 6.68 -4.01
C LYS A 63 -27.57 7.43 -2.75
N ARG A 64 -27.11 6.95 -1.58
CA ARG A 64 -27.29 7.64 -0.30
C ARG A 64 -25.94 8.16 0.18
N MET A 65 -25.88 9.40 0.61
CA MET A 65 -24.62 10.02 1.09
C MET A 65 -24.29 9.69 2.56
N PHE A 66 -25.30 9.34 3.37
CA PHE A 66 -25.15 9.03 4.80
C PHE A 66 -25.93 7.77 5.20
N GLY A 67 -25.41 7.01 6.16
CA GLY A 67 -26.09 5.82 6.69
C GLY A 67 -25.99 4.57 5.78
N ASN A 68 -25.00 4.50 4.89
CA ASN A 68 -24.78 3.39 3.96
C ASN A 68 -24.43 2.04 4.64
N MET A 69 -24.16 2.07 5.95
CA MET A 69 -23.75 0.92 6.77
C MET A 69 -24.87 0.40 7.67
N ASN A 70 -26.05 1.03 7.67
CA ASN A 70 -27.18 0.52 8.43
C ASN A 70 -27.57 -0.86 7.87
N PRO A 71 -27.66 -1.94 8.69
CA PRO A 71 -27.94 -3.30 8.23
C PRO A 71 -29.25 -3.45 7.46
N GLU A 72 -30.27 -2.68 7.82
CA GLU A 72 -31.57 -2.70 7.08
C GLU A 72 -31.42 -2.04 5.70
N PHE A 73 -30.67 -0.95 5.62
CA PHE A 73 -30.39 -0.28 4.36
C PHE A 73 -29.52 -1.14 3.44
N VAL A 74 -28.51 -1.83 3.99
CA VAL A 74 -27.66 -2.77 3.24
C VAL A 74 -28.48 -3.91 2.67
N ARG A 75 -29.36 -4.52 3.47
CA ARG A 75 -30.29 -5.57 3.02
C ARG A 75 -31.26 -5.10 1.93
N GLY A 76 -31.89 -3.93 2.11
CA GLY A 76 -32.78 -3.35 1.09
C GLY A 76 -32.04 -3.03 -0.22
N ARG A 77 -30.79 -2.54 -0.13
CA ARG A 77 -29.93 -2.30 -1.29
C ARG A 77 -29.51 -3.61 -1.96
N GLN A 78 -29.16 -4.63 -1.19
CA GLN A 78 -28.82 -5.96 -1.71
C GLN A 78 -29.95 -6.52 -2.58
N HIS A 79 -31.20 -6.46 -2.11
CA HIS A 79 -32.35 -6.92 -2.88
C HIS A 79 -32.51 -6.16 -4.20
N GLY A 80 -32.42 -4.83 -4.20
CA GLY A 80 -32.54 -4.05 -5.43
C GLY A 80 -31.34 -4.24 -6.39
N LEU A 81 -30.15 -4.55 -5.88
CA LEU A 81 -28.98 -4.92 -6.70
C LEU A 81 -29.13 -6.32 -7.29
N ASP A 82 -29.76 -7.25 -6.57
CA ASP A 82 -30.07 -8.60 -7.02
C ASP A 82 -31.04 -8.57 -8.20
N GLU A 83 -32.13 -7.80 -8.09
CA GLU A 83 -33.07 -7.60 -9.21
C GLU A 83 -32.39 -6.94 -10.42
N PHE A 84 -31.50 -5.95 -10.17
CA PHE A 84 -30.73 -5.33 -11.23
C PHE A 84 -29.84 -6.36 -11.94
N ALA A 85 -29.10 -7.20 -11.19
CA ALA A 85 -28.23 -8.23 -11.76
C ALA A 85 -29.03 -9.28 -12.58
N LYS A 86 -30.18 -9.70 -12.10
CA LYS A 86 -31.11 -10.60 -12.83
C LYS A 86 -31.57 -10.00 -14.14
N THR A 87 -31.89 -8.70 -14.16
CA THR A 87 -32.29 -8.00 -15.39
C THR A 87 -31.14 -7.97 -16.42
N LEU A 88 -29.87 -7.87 -15.98
CA LEU A 88 -28.72 -7.87 -16.89
C LEU A 88 -28.56 -9.16 -17.67
N VAL A 89 -28.86 -10.32 -17.05
CA VAL A 89 -28.66 -11.63 -17.68
C VAL A 89 -29.91 -12.11 -18.42
N ALA A 90 -31.08 -11.59 -18.07
CA ALA A 90 -32.36 -11.95 -18.71
C ALA A 90 -32.48 -11.42 -20.16
N ASP A 91 -31.98 -10.19 -20.42
CA ASP A 91 -32.00 -9.60 -21.75
C ASP A 91 -30.70 -9.94 -22.51
N GLU A 92 -30.85 -10.61 -23.68
CA GLU A 92 -29.73 -11.01 -24.53
C GLU A 92 -28.89 -9.81 -25.02
N ARG A 93 -29.54 -8.67 -25.25
CA ARG A 93 -28.87 -7.42 -25.66
C ARG A 93 -27.92 -6.88 -24.59
N THR A 94 -28.30 -6.93 -23.34
CA THR A 94 -27.45 -6.51 -22.23
C THR A 94 -26.41 -7.56 -21.91
N ARG A 95 -26.78 -8.84 -21.89
CA ARG A 95 -25.89 -9.96 -21.60
C ARG A 95 -24.72 -10.08 -22.58
N SER A 96 -24.92 -9.73 -23.87
CA SER A 96 -23.90 -9.79 -24.91
C SER A 96 -22.87 -8.63 -24.85
N LEU A 97 -23.17 -7.58 -24.11
CA LEU A 97 -22.25 -6.43 -23.99
C LEU A 97 -20.98 -6.80 -23.21
N THR A 98 -19.84 -6.40 -23.75
CA THR A 98 -18.52 -6.65 -23.13
C THR A 98 -18.47 -6.17 -21.68
N VAL A 99 -19.05 -5.00 -21.38
CA VAL A 99 -19.08 -4.43 -20.02
C VAL A 99 -19.86 -5.30 -19.02
N VAL A 100 -20.91 -6.01 -19.47
CA VAL A 100 -21.69 -6.94 -18.64
C VAL A 100 -20.95 -8.27 -18.51
N GLN A 101 -20.35 -8.74 -19.59
CA GLN A 101 -19.56 -9.97 -19.58
C GLN A 101 -18.34 -9.84 -18.64
N GLU A 102 -17.65 -8.70 -18.66
CA GLU A 102 -16.56 -8.40 -17.72
C GLU A 102 -17.05 -8.23 -16.28
N PHE A 103 -18.19 -7.54 -16.09
CA PHE A 103 -18.76 -7.33 -14.76
C PHE A 103 -19.16 -8.65 -14.09
N LEU A 104 -19.70 -9.59 -14.84
CA LEU A 104 -20.13 -10.91 -14.35
C LEU A 104 -19.09 -12.01 -14.61
N GLN A 105 -18.00 -11.69 -15.30
CA GLN A 105 -16.95 -12.63 -15.71
C GLN A 105 -17.50 -13.81 -16.54
N LEU A 106 -18.39 -13.52 -17.48
CA LEU A 106 -19.05 -14.52 -18.32
C LEU A 106 -18.16 -15.05 -19.45
N SER A 107 -17.20 -14.27 -19.94
CA SER A 107 -16.35 -14.57 -21.10
C SER A 107 -15.21 -15.55 -20.81
N HIS A 108 -14.94 -15.88 -19.54
CA HIS A 108 -13.79 -16.71 -19.16
C HIS A 108 -14.06 -18.22 -19.06
N ARG A 109 -15.26 -18.71 -19.45
CA ARG A 109 -15.60 -20.15 -19.28
C ARG A 109 -16.39 -20.76 -20.43
N SER A 110 -16.14 -20.36 -21.68
CA SER A 110 -16.78 -20.97 -22.85
C SER A 110 -15.83 -21.74 -23.78
N SER A 111 -14.83 -22.42 -23.22
CA SER A 111 -14.02 -23.36 -24.00
C SER A 111 -13.52 -24.48 -23.09
N ASP A 112 -14.39 -25.48 -22.89
CA ASP A 112 -14.00 -26.83 -22.58
C ASP A 112 -15.00 -27.78 -23.24
N SER A 113 -14.65 -28.31 -24.40
CA SER A 113 -15.15 -29.56 -24.94
C SER A 113 -14.04 -30.25 -25.71
N ASP A 114 -13.65 -31.39 -25.16
CA ASP A 114 -13.15 -32.61 -25.83
C ASP A 114 -11.93 -32.51 -26.77
N GLU A 115 -10.86 -33.22 -26.43
CA GLU A 115 -10.55 -34.54 -27.00
C GLU A 115 -9.23 -35.12 -26.49
N ASN A 116 -9.34 -36.35 -25.96
CA ASN A 116 -8.54 -37.59 -26.09
C ASN A 116 -7.01 -37.61 -25.99
N LEU A 117 -6.60 -38.30 -24.93
CA LEU A 117 -5.64 -39.45 -24.81
C LEU A 117 -4.69 -39.74 -25.99
N THR A 118 -3.40 -39.65 -25.73
CA THR A 118 -2.48 -40.77 -25.90
C THR A 118 -1.30 -40.66 -24.93
N ASP A 119 -1.10 -41.79 -24.28
CA ASP A 119 0.03 -42.17 -23.43
C ASP A 119 1.33 -42.23 -24.27
N ASP A 120 2.40 -41.60 -23.82
CA ASP A 120 3.72 -42.20 -24.02
C ASP A 120 4.72 -41.68 -22.96
N SER A 121 5.32 -42.65 -22.31
CA SER A 121 6.33 -42.53 -21.29
C SER A 121 7.71 -42.27 -21.92
N SER A 122 8.43 -41.24 -21.45
CA SER A 122 9.87 -41.36 -21.20
C SER A 122 10.53 -40.13 -20.56
N SER A 123 11.30 -40.46 -19.55
CA SER A 123 12.55 -39.84 -19.04
C SER A 123 12.56 -38.38 -18.60
N CYS A 124 12.80 -38.27 -17.31
CA CYS A 124 13.24 -37.08 -16.56
C CYS A 124 14.47 -36.43 -17.21
N THR A 125 14.38 -35.15 -17.52
CA THR A 125 15.52 -34.23 -17.46
C THR A 125 15.05 -32.93 -16.81
N GLU A 126 15.82 -32.54 -15.82
CA GLU A 126 15.75 -31.23 -15.16
C GLU A 126 15.90 -30.13 -16.22
N ASP A 127 14.99 -29.18 -16.26
CA ASP A 127 15.07 -27.82 -16.77
C ASP A 127 13.77 -27.41 -17.48
N ASP A 128 12.78 -26.94 -16.68
CA ASP A 128 11.72 -26.09 -17.21
C ASP A 128 11.50 -24.91 -16.26
N ALA A 129 12.52 -24.03 -16.21
CA ALA A 129 12.31 -22.63 -15.85
C ALA A 129 11.56 -21.99 -17.02
N VAL A 130 10.32 -21.54 -16.80
CA VAL A 130 9.56 -20.77 -17.78
C VAL A 130 10.40 -19.58 -18.22
N PHE A 131 10.85 -19.58 -19.46
CA PHE A 131 11.61 -18.53 -20.10
C PHE A 131 10.76 -17.29 -20.27
N LEU A 132 10.79 -16.40 -19.28
CA LEU A 132 10.41 -15.00 -19.43
C LEU A 132 11.68 -14.26 -19.84
N GLY A 133 11.70 -13.75 -21.03
CA GLY A 133 12.74 -12.98 -21.69
C GLY A 133 14.10 -12.82 -21.01
N SER A 134 15.17 -12.86 -21.73
CA SER A 134 16.58 -13.02 -21.37
C SER A 134 17.22 -12.00 -20.39
N SER A 135 16.52 -11.54 -19.33
CA SER A 135 17.10 -10.59 -18.36
C SER A 135 16.68 -10.77 -16.89
N GLU A 136 15.90 -11.80 -16.51
CA GLU A 136 15.49 -11.97 -15.10
C GLU A 136 16.01 -13.29 -14.50
N ARG A 137 17.31 -13.37 -14.25
CA ARG A 137 17.88 -14.43 -13.40
C ARG A 137 17.85 -13.96 -11.94
N CYS A 138 16.68 -13.93 -11.32
CA CYS A 138 16.59 -13.79 -9.86
C CYS A 138 16.89 -15.15 -9.23
N HIS A 139 17.95 -15.22 -8.41
CA HIS A 139 18.35 -16.45 -7.71
C HIS A 139 17.56 -16.67 -6.42
N ALA A 140 17.00 -15.60 -5.82
CA ALA A 140 16.23 -15.68 -4.58
C ALA A 140 14.83 -16.31 -4.80
N ARG A 141 14.50 -17.30 -3.99
CA ARG A 141 13.21 -18.04 -4.01
C ARG A 141 12.56 -18.07 -2.63
N PRO A 142 11.25 -18.25 -2.53
CA PRO A 142 10.58 -18.37 -1.21
C PRO A 142 11.15 -19.51 -0.36
N SER A 143 11.71 -20.57 -0.97
CA SER A 143 12.33 -21.70 -0.29
C SER A 143 13.63 -21.36 0.44
N ASP A 144 14.29 -20.27 0.06
CA ASP A 144 15.56 -19.85 0.64
C ASP A 144 15.35 -19.17 2.03
N PHE A 145 14.09 -18.86 2.34
CA PHE A 145 13.68 -18.18 3.57
C PHE A 145 12.86 -19.11 4.48
N ASP A 146 13.11 -19.00 5.77
CA ASP A 146 12.32 -19.64 6.82
C ASP A 146 11.38 -18.60 7.46
N PHE A 147 10.11 -18.61 7.05
CA PHE A 147 9.07 -17.69 7.51
C PHE A 147 8.65 -18.02 8.94
N ARG A 148 8.95 -17.14 9.87
CA ARG A 148 8.78 -17.37 11.31
C ARG A 148 7.47 -16.83 11.88
N ARG A 149 7.17 -15.56 11.62
CA ARG A 149 6.02 -14.87 12.20
C ARG A 149 5.44 -13.84 11.23
N VAL A 150 4.14 -13.59 11.35
CA VAL A 150 3.51 -12.43 10.74
C VAL A 150 3.82 -11.21 11.63
N ILE A 151 4.35 -10.14 11.06
CA ILE A 151 4.69 -8.89 11.77
C ILE A 151 3.86 -7.70 11.31
N GLY A 152 3.13 -7.84 10.21
CA GLY A 152 2.26 -6.80 9.68
C GLY A 152 1.29 -7.33 8.65
N LYS A 153 0.22 -6.55 8.39
CA LYS A 153 -0.82 -6.89 7.43
C LYS A 153 -1.23 -5.65 6.66
N GLY A 154 -1.14 -5.72 5.35
CA GLY A 154 -1.55 -4.64 4.44
C GLY A 154 -2.71 -5.05 3.54
N SER A 155 -3.15 -4.12 2.71
CA SER A 155 -4.30 -4.27 1.80
C SER A 155 -4.15 -5.39 0.77
N PHE A 156 -2.92 -5.76 0.41
CA PHE A 156 -2.64 -6.75 -0.65
C PHE A 156 -1.94 -8.00 -0.14
N GLY A 157 -1.56 -8.04 1.14
CA GLY A 157 -0.80 -9.16 1.69
C GLY A 157 -0.35 -8.95 3.12
N LYS A 158 0.74 -9.61 3.47
CA LYS A 158 1.28 -9.64 4.84
C LYS A 158 2.79 -9.41 4.81
N VAL A 159 3.30 -8.89 5.92
CA VAL A 159 4.74 -8.80 6.18
C VAL A 159 5.13 -9.90 7.17
N TYR A 160 6.17 -10.61 6.86
CA TYR A 160 6.67 -11.73 7.66
C TYR A 160 8.09 -11.44 8.15
N LEU A 161 8.37 -11.78 9.39
CA LEU A 161 9.73 -12.02 9.83
C LEU A 161 10.18 -13.36 9.24
N ALA A 162 11.30 -13.36 8.56
CA ALA A 162 11.90 -14.55 7.99
C ALA A 162 13.41 -14.56 8.19
N HIS A 163 14.00 -15.76 8.27
CA HIS A 163 15.44 -15.96 8.30
C HIS A 163 15.91 -16.47 6.94
N ASP A 164 16.97 -15.92 6.43
CA ASP A 164 17.73 -16.54 5.35
C ASP A 164 18.30 -17.90 5.83
N ARG A 165 18.08 -18.95 5.07
CA ARG A 165 18.50 -20.31 5.47
C ARG A 165 20.02 -20.51 5.41
N GLY A 166 20.71 -19.74 4.54
CA GLY A 166 22.18 -19.79 4.40
C GLY A 166 22.88 -18.99 5.48
N GLN A 167 22.52 -17.72 5.63
CA GLN A 167 23.23 -16.76 6.49
C GLN A 167 22.58 -16.56 7.86
N ARG A 168 21.37 -17.04 8.09
CA ARG A 168 20.54 -16.82 9.28
C ARG A 168 20.24 -15.35 9.58
N THR A 169 20.42 -14.48 8.61
CA THR A 169 20.08 -13.05 8.71
C THR A 169 18.56 -12.90 8.74
N CYS A 170 18.06 -11.96 9.57
CA CYS A 170 16.65 -11.65 9.68
C CYS A 170 16.23 -10.63 8.63
N PHE A 171 15.11 -10.90 7.96
CA PHE A 171 14.48 -10.02 6.98
C PHE A 171 13.02 -9.80 7.28
N ALA A 172 12.50 -8.65 6.88
CA ALA A 172 11.07 -8.40 6.76
C ALA A 172 10.65 -8.69 5.32
N ILE A 173 9.86 -9.74 5.09
CA ILE A 173 9.41 -10.12 3.76
C ILE A 173 7.96 -9.70 3.56
N LYS A 174 7.73 -8.66 2.73
CA LYS A 174 6.39 -8.21 2.31
C LYS A 174 5.93 -9.09 1.17
N VAL A 175 4.87 -9.87 1.40
CA VAL A 175 4.31 -10.83 0.45
C VAL A 175 2.95 -10.34 0.00
N LEU A 176 2.80 -10.07 -1.31
CA LEU A 176 1.61 -9.49 -1.90
C LEU A 176 0.97 -10.47 -2.89
N GLN A 177 -0.35 -10.46 -2.99
CA GLN A 177 -1.10 -11.31 -3.91
C GLN A 177 -1.36 -10.58 -5.24
N LYS A 178 -0.81 -11.09 -6.35
CA LYS A 178 -0.94 -10.51 -7.70
C LYS A 178 -2.40 -10.26 -8.10
N ARG A 179 -3.29 -11.23 -7.85
CA ARG A 179 -4.72 -11.09 -8.16
C ARG A 179 -5.38 -9.91 -7.45
N MET A 180 -5.05 -9.68 -6.18
CA MET A 180 -5.61 -8.56 -5.42
C MET A 180 -5.15 -7.22 -5.95
N ILE A 181 -3.88 -7.12 -6.35
CA ILE A 181 -3.27 -5.91 -6.92
C ILE A 181 -3.93 -5.57 -8.26
N VAL A 182 -4.03 -6.55 -9.16
CA VAL A 182 -4.63 -6.36 -10.50
C VAL A 182 -6.10 -6.00 -10.39
N ASN A 183 -6.88 -6.71 -9.54
CA ASN A 183 -8.29 -6.44 -9.33
C ASN A 183 -8.58 -5.02 -8.79
N ARG A 184 -7.64 -4.43 -8.06
CA ARG A 184 -7.75 -3.06 -7.53
C ARG A 184 -7.08 -2.01 -8.42
N ASN A 185 -6.49 -2.43 -9.55
CA ASN A 185 -5.75 -1.58 -10.48
C ASN A 185 -4.55 -0.84 -9.82
N GLU A 186 -3.86 -1.53 -8.90
CA GLU A 186 -2.76 -0.99 -8.09
C GLU A 186 -1.37 -1.40 -8.59
N THR A 187 -1.30 -2.03 -9.76
CA THR A 187 -0.03 -2.52 -10.34
C THR A 187 1.01 -1.40 -10.45
N LYS A 188 0.58 -0.22 -10.89
CA LYS A 188 1.49 0.93 -11.04
C LYS A 188 2.09 1.38 -9.70
N HIS A 189 1.32 1.35 -8.62
CA HIS A 189 1.79 1.73 -7.30
C HIS A 189 2.83 0.73 -6.76
N ILE A 190 2.57 -0.58 -6.95
CA ILE A 190 3.52 -1.62 -6.53
C ILE A 190 4.83 -1.57 -7.34
N MET A 191 4.74 -1.34 -8.66
CA MET A 191 5.93 -1.16 -9.50
C MET A 191 6.69 0.12 -9.16
N SER A 192 5.98 1.21 -8.80
CA SER A 192 6.61 2.45 -8.31
C SER A 192 7.31 2.23 -6.98
N GLU A 193 6.69 1.52 -6.02
CA GLU A 193 7.32 1.14 -4.74
C GLU A 193 8.64 0.40 -4.99
N ARG A 194 8.60 -0.62 -5.86
CA ARG A 194 9.79 -1.38 -6.24
C ARG A 194 10.87 -0.48 -6.86
N ASN A 195 10.51 0.38 -7.80
CA ASN A 195 11.47 1.25 -8.49
C ASN A 195 12.12 2.26 -7.54
N VAL A 196 11.36 2.81 -6.59
CA VAL A 196 11.90 3.70 -5.55
C VAL A 196 12.91 2.95 -4.70
N LEU A 197 12.57 1.75 -4.22
CA LEU A 197 13.46 0.92 -3.42
C LEU A 197 14.74 0.51 -4.17
N LEU A 198 14.65 0.26 -5.48
CA LEU A 198 15.80 -0.08 -6.33
C LEU A 198 16.76 1.06 -6.59
N LYS A 199 16.35 2.31 -6.45
CA LYS A 199 17.25 3.45 -6.65
C LYS A 199 18.41 3.51 -5.65
N ASN A 200 18.64 2.38 -4.99
CA ASN A 200 19.72 2.15 -4.05
C ASN A 200 19.80 3.32 -3.07
N LEU A 201 18.73 3.45 -2.28
CA LEU A 201 18.56 4.54 -1.34
C LEU A 201 19.55 4.36 -0.18
N ASP A 202 20.79 4.77 -0.41
CA ASP A 202 21.86 4.73 0.59
C ASP A 202 21.66 5.90 1.58
N HIS A 203 20.70 5.71 2.48
CA HIS A 203 20.44 6.67 3.55
C HIS A 203 20.15 5.93 4.86
N PRO A 204 20.78 6.31 5.99
CA PRO A 204 20.72 5.54 7.23
C PRO A 204 19.33 5.43 7.86
N PHE A 205 18.39 6.27 7.43
CA PHE A 205 17.02 6.32 7.95
C PHE A 205 15.96 5.89 6.92
N LEU A 206 16.36 5.15 5.88
CA LEU A 206 15.46 4.52 4.91
C LEU A 206 15.65 3.01 4.93
N VAL A 207 14.57 2.24 4.80
CA VAL A 207 14.63 0.78 4.73
C VAL A 207 15.29 0.35 3.42
N GLY A 208 16.22 -0.60 3.51
CA GLY A 208 16.89 -1.20 2.35
C GLY A 208 16.10 -2.33 1.73
N LEU A 209 16.20 -2.46 0.40
CA LEU A 209 15.71 -3.61 -0.36
C LEU A 209 16.88 -4.53 -0.69
N HIS A 210 16.79 -5.80 -0.26
CA HIS A 210 17.80 -6.83 -0.57
C HIS A 210 17.45 -7.58 -1.85
N TYR A 211 16.21 -8.04 -1.95
CA TYR A 211 15.70 -8.77 -3.12
C TYR A 211 14.26 -8.38 -3.40
N SER A 212 13.86 -8.45 -4.67
CA SER A 212 12.47 -8.59 -5.04
C SER A 212 12.31 -9.73 -6.04
N PHE A 213 11.36 -10.61 -5.80
CA PHE A 213 11.09 -11.74 -6.67
C PHE A 213 9.61 -12.09 -6.71
N GLN A 214 9.23 -12.90 -7.67
CA GLN A 214 7.83 -13.25 -7.86
C GLN A 214 7.63 -14.74 -8.08
N THR A 215 6.48 -15.23 -7.67
CA THR A 215 5.95 -16.54 -8.05
C THR A 215 4.73 -16.35 -8.94
N LYS A 216 4.13 -17.44 -9.39
CA LYS A 216 2.92 -17.44 -10.21
C LYS A 216 1.79 -16.54 -9.66
N ASP A 217 1.62 -16.48 -8.33
CA ASP A 217 0.51 -15.81 -7.65
C ASP A 217 0.90 -14.70 -6.69
N LYS A 218 2.19 -14.54 -6.37
CA LYS A 218 2.66 -13.60 -5.34
C LYS A 218 3.88 -12.81 -5.77
N LEU A 219 4.02 -11.62 -5.15
CA LEU A 219 5.21 -10.77 -5.20
C LEU A 219 5.85 -10.75 -3.82
N TYR A 220 7.18 -10.68 -3.78
CA TYR A 220 7.97 -10.68 -2.56
C TYR A 220 8.96 -9.52 -2.58
N PHE A 221 8.94 -8.69 -1.53
CA PHE A 221 9.99 -7.71 -1.23
C PHE A 221 10.75 -8.20 0.01
N VAL A 222 12.03 -8.39 -0.09
CA VAL A 222 12.91 -8.74 1.03
C VAL A 222 13.61 -7.48 1.50
N LEU A 223 13.21 -7.01 2.68
CA LEU A 223 13.59 -5.72 3.26
C LEU A 223 14.37 -5.93 4.56
N ASP A 224 15.06 -4.89 5.03
CA ASP A 224 15.63 -4.87 6.36
C ASP A 224 14.56 -5.18 7.42
N TYR A 225 14.90 -6.03 8.38
CA TYR A 225 14.09 -6.22 9.57
C TYR A 225 14.43 -5.20 10.64
N ILE A 226 13.48 -4.35 10.99
CA ILE A 226 13.64 -3.27 11.96
C ILE A 226 12.91 -3.67 13.25
N SER A 227 13.66 -4.15 14.26
CA SER A 227 13.13 -4.87 15.41
C SER A 227 12.47 -4.04 16.51
N GLY A 228 12.69 -2.72 16.54
CA GLY A 228 12.14 -1.86 17.59
C GLY A 228 10.66 -1.51 17.39
N GLY A 229 10.03 -1.89 16.24
CA GLY A 229 8.61 -1.65 15.97
C GLY A 229 8.28 -0.20 15.59
N GLU A 230 7.00 0.08 15.42
CA GLU A 230 6.48 1.37 14.96
C GLU A 230 6.63 2.48 16.02
N LEU A 231 6.98 3.69 15.60
CA LEU A 231 6.99 4.87 16.48
C LEU A 231 5.60 5.12 17.07
N PHE A 232 4.56 4.80 16.31
CA PHE A 232 3.17 4.89 16.74
C PHE A 232 2.88 4.08 18.01
N PHE A 233 3.45 2.87 18.14
CA PHE A 233 3.31 2.04 19.35
C PHE A 233 3.80 2.78 20.61
N TYR A 234 4.94 3.45 20.53
CA TYR A 234 5.50 4.20 21.65
C TYR A 234 4.68 5.47 21.94
N LEU A 235 4.22 6.13 20.88
CA LEU A 235 3.41 7.34 21.03
C LEU A 235 2.05 7.02 21.65
N GLN A 236 1.42 5.90 21.30
CA GLN A 236 0.20 5.44 21.98
C GLN A 236 0.43 5.14 23.46
N LYS A 237 1.56 4.53 23.81
CA LYS A 237 1.88 4.15 25.18
C LYS A 237 2.23 5.35 26.06
N GLU A 238 3.04 6.27 25.55
CA GLU A 238 3.59 7.40 26.31
C GLU A 238 2.76 8.68 26.16
N GLN A 239 1.86 8.72 25.18
CA GLN A 239 0.98 9.84 24.81
C GLN A 239 1.73 11.02 24.22
N VAL A 240 2.82 11.48 24.80
CA VAL A 240 3.65 12.58 24.32
C VAL A 240 5.13 12.28 24.52
N PHE A 241 5.96 12.79 23.64
CA PHE A 241 7.41 12.69 23.78
C PHE A 241 8.00 14.00 24.34
N SER A 242 9.16 13.91 24.98
CA SER A 242 9.95 15.09 25.31
C SER A 242 10.35 15.82 24.01
N GLU A 243 10.53 17.14 24.10
CA GLU A 243 10.90 17.95 22.95
C GLU A 243 12.24 17.49 22.32
N ASN A 244 13.19 17.05 23.13
CA ASN A 244 14.47 16.51 22.64
C ASN A 244 14.27 15.24 21.81
N ARG A 245 13.38 14.33 22.25
CA ARG A 245 13.07 13.10 21.53
C ARG A 245 12.30 13.41 20.24
N ALA A 246 11.31 14.29 20.30
CA ALA A 246 10.57 14.72 19.11
C ALA A 246 11.47 15.43 18.09
N ARG A 247 12.40 16.28 18.56
CA ARG A 247 13.41 16.95 17.71
C ARG A 247 14.31 15.94 17.01
N PHE A 248 14.81 14.95 17.75
CA PHE A 248 15.69 13.91 17.23
C PHE A 248 15.02 13.13 16.10
N TYR A 249 13.82 12.61 16.34
CA TYR A 249 13.09 11.87 15.31
C TYR A 249 12.64 12.74 14.13
N ALA A 250 12.24 13.98 14.37
CA ALA A 250 11.92 14.92 13.31
C ALA A 250 13.14 15.28 12.45
N ALA A 251 14.34 15.35 13.05
CA ALA A 251 15.59 15.58 12.31
C ALA A 251 15.93 14.39 11.42
N GLU A 252 15.83 13.16 11.92
CA GLU A 252 16.09 11.95 11.14
C GLU A 252 15.07 11.78 10.00
N ALA A 253 13.76 11.96 10.30
CA ALA A 253 12.71 11.91 9.28
C ALA A 253 12.89 13.00 8.22
N GLY A 254 13.15 14.24 8.65
CA GLY A 254 13.40 15.35 7.73
C GLY A 254 14.62 15.09 6.83
N SER A 255 15.68 14.51 7.38
CA SER A 255 16.87 14.11 6.60
C SER A 255 16.54 13.05 5.55
N ALA A 256 15.78 12.02 5.92
CA ALA A 256 15.37 10.96 5.01
C ALA A 256 14.47 11.49 3.87
N VAL A 257 13.49 12.33 4.21
CA VAL A 257 12.58 12.95 3.24
C VAL A 257 13.35 13.91 2.31
N GLY A 258 14.23 14.75 2.85
CA GLY A 258 15.07 15.63 2.05
C GLY A 258 15.98 14.88 1.08
N TYR A 259 16.50 13.72 1.50
CA TYR A 259 17.26 12.84 0.60
C TYR A 259 16.38 12.29 -0.54
N LEU A 260 15.14 11.83 -0.25
CA LEU A 260 14.20 11.40 -1.29
C LEU A 260 13.90 12.53 -2.28
N HIS A 261 13.69 13.76 -1.79
CA HIS A 261 13.46 14.94 -2.62
C HIS A 261 14.64 15.24 -3.53
N SER A 262 15.87 15.10 -3.05
CA SER A 262 17.08 15.27 -3.87
C SER A 262 17.19 14.27 -5.02
N ARG A 263 16.48 13.11 -4.91
CA ARG A 263 16.36 12.08 -5.94
C ARG A 263 15.10 12.22 -6.80
N GLY A 264 14.34 13.33 -6.65
CA GLY A 264 13.10 13.59 -7.38
C GLY A 264 11.94 12.70 -6.94
N ILE A 265 11.92 12.26 -5.69
CA ILE A 265 10.91 11.37 -5.09
C ILE A 265 10.16 12.14 -4.00
N ILE A 266 8.83 12.19 -4.07
CA ILE A 266 7.97 12.66 -2.99
C ILE A 266 7.44 11.44 -2.24
N TYR A 267 7.50 11.44 -0.91
CA TYR A 267 7.14 10.30 -0.07
C TYR A 267 5.63 10.15 0.15
N ARG A 268 4.92 11.23 0.49
CA ARG A 268 3.45 11.38 0.58
C ARG A 268 2.72 10.60 1.69
N ASP A 269 3.40 9.80 2.49
CA ASP A 269 2.77 9.02 3.57
C ASP A 269 3.60 9.02 4.86
N LEU A 270 4.22 10.18 5.18
CA LEU A 270 4.95 10.33 6.44
C LEU A 270 3.95 10.37 7.60
N LYS A 271 4.06 9.36 8.48
CA LYS A 271 3.22 9.16 9.67
C LYS A 271 3.96 8.25 10.66
N PRO A 272 3.58 8.24 11.95
CA PRO A 272 4.27 7.44 12.98
C PRO A 272 4.25 5.92 12.73
N GLU A 273 3.25 5.40 12.00
CA GLU A 273 3.15 3.99 11.63
C GLU A 273 4.23 3.57 10.60
N ASN A 274 4.66 4.51 9.75
CA ASN A 274 5.69 4.27 8.73
C ASN A 274 7.11 4.62 9.22
N MET A 275 7.25 5.01 10.48
CA MET A 275 8.52 5.30 11.14
C MET A 275 8.82 4.17 12.13
N LEU A 276 9.71 3.25 11.78
CA LEU A 276 10.13 2.18 12.68
C LEU A 276 11.38 2.59 13.47
N LEU A 277 11.55 2.06 14.68
CA LEU A 277 12.76 2.21 15.46
C LEU A 277 13.70 1.01 15.22
N ASP A 278 14.96 1.28 14.92
CA ASP A 278 15.99 0.24 14.93
C ASP A 278 16.41 -0.12 16.38
N LYS A 279 17.20 -1.17 16.52
CA LYS A 279 17.69 -1.63 17.84
C LYS A 279 18.56 -0.62 18.59
N GLN A 280 19.06 0.40 17.90
CA GLN A 280 19.85 1.47 18.51
C GLN A 280 18.99 2.68 18.90
N GLY A 281 17.74 2.76 18.43
CA GLY A 281 16.81 3.84 18.73
C GLY A 281 16.73 4.93 17.65
N HIS A 282 17.31 4.68 16.47
CA HIS A 282 17.15 5.52 15.29
C HIS A 282 15.88 5.16 14.53
N ILE A 283 15.27 6.12 13.83
CA ILE A 283 14.13 5.82 12.97
C ILE A 283 14.59 5.25 11.63
N VAL A 284 13.71 4.45 11.03
CA VAL A 284 13.82 3.99 9.65
C VAL A 284 12.46 4.17 8.99
N LEU A 285 12.39 4.95 7.90
CA LEU A 285 11.18 5.11 7.12
C LEU A 285 10.94 3.86 6.27
N THR A 286 9.69 3.40 6.26
CA THR A 286 9.23 2.22 5.53
C THR A 286 8.03 2.57 4.66
N ASP A 287 7.57 1.62 3.84
CA ASP A 287 6.38 1.71 2.98
C ASP A 287 6.42 2.86 1.95
N PHE A 288 6.99 2.55 0.78
CA PHE A 288 7.09 3.48 -0.36
C PHE A 288 5.93 3.33 -1.36
N GLY A 289 4.85 2.65 -0.98
CA GLY A 289 3.71 2.38 -1.85
C GLY A 289 2.97 3.62 -2.37
N LEU A 290 3.10 4.74 -1.68
CA LEU A 290 2.52 6.02 -2.11
C LEU A 290 3.54 7.00 -2.70
N CYS A 291 4.80 6.64 -2.84
CA CYS A 291 5.82 7.53 -3.41
C CYS A 291 5.52 7.92 -4.86
N LYS A 292 5.98 9.08 -5.24
CA LYS A 292 5.90 9.58 -6.62
C LYS A 292 7.27 10.00 -7.11
N GLU A 293 7.68 9.41 -8.22
CA GLU A 293 8.96 9.68 -8.87
C GLU A 293 8.84 10.70 -10.00
N GLY A 294 10.00 11.21 -10.44
CA GLY A 294 10.13 12.06 -11.63
C GLY A 294 9.67 13.51 -11.41
N LEU A 295 9.57 13.96 -10.15
CA LEU A 295 9.18 15.32 -9.82
C LEU A 295 10.44 16.17 -9.57
N ILE A 296 11.03 16.66 -10.65
CA ILE A 296 12.20 17.54 -10.61
C ILE A 296 11.77 18.98 -10.93
N GLY A 297 12.25 19.94 -10.15
CA GLY A 297 11.93 21.37 -10.35
C GLY A 297 10.47 21.69 -10.02
N SER A 298 9.77 22.32 -10.96
CA SER A 298 8.37 22.77 -10.83
C SER A 298 7.32 21.71 -11.21
N THR A 299 7.74 20.45 -11.39
CA THR A 299 6.81 19.37 -11.76
C THR A 299 5.85 19.07 -10.61
N GLN A 300 4.55 18.98 -10.89
CA GLN A 300 3.48 18.75 -9.92
C GLN A 300 2.71 17.48 -10.21
N THR A 301 2.04 16.95 -9.18
CA THR A 301 1.11 15.82 -9.27
C THR A 301 -0.23 16.21 -8.66
N SER A 302 -1.32 15.51 -9.04
CA SER A 302 -2.67 15.76 -8.51
C SER A 302 -3.32 14.50 -7.94
N THR A 303 -2.52 13.44 -7.67
CA THR A 303 -3.05 12.18 -7.16
C THR A 303 -3.58 12.37 -5.73
N PHE A 304 -4.84 12.04 -5.50
CA PHE A 304 -5.42 12.05 -4.15
C PHE A 304 -5.01 10.78 -3.39
N CYS A 305 -4.02 10.90 -2.51
CA CYS A 305 -3.50 9.80 -1.71
C CYS A 305 -2.93 10.31 -0.37
N GLY A 306 -2.68 9.40 0.56
CA GLY A 306 -2.17 9.66 1.90
C GLY A 306 -3.17 9.27 2.99
N THR A 307 -2.72 9.36 4.23
CA THR A 307 -3.53 9.09 5.43
C THR A 307 -4.28 10.38 5.83
N PRO A 308 -5.60 10.34 6.03
CA PRO A 308 -6.46 11.53 6.19
C PRO A 308 -5.95 12.58 7.20
N GLU A 309 -5.45 12.14 8.35
CA GLU A 309 -4.99 12.96 9.45
C GLU A 309 -3.75 13.81 9.11
N TYR A 310 -2.94 13.33 8.16
CA TYR A 310 -1.65 13.91 7.76
C TYR A 310 -1.71 14.56 6.37
N MET A 311 -2.85 14.49 5.66
CA MET A 311 -2.97 15.09 4.33
C MET A 311 -2.83 16.61 4.36
N ALA A 312 -2.04 17.14 3.42
CA ALA A 312 -1.92 18.58 3.22
C ALA A 312 -3.19 19.18 2.58
N PRO A 313 -3.50 20.48 2.83
CA PRO A 313 -4.69 21.15 2.30
C PRO A 313 -4.83 21.04 0.78
N GLU A 314 -3.76 21.22 0.03
CA GLU A 314 -3.72 21.13 -1.44
C GLU A 314 -4.08 19.72 -1.94
N VAL A 315 -3.71 18.66 -1.22
CA VAL A 315 -4.10 17.27 -1.54
C VAL A 315 -5.60 17.09 -1.34
N LEU A 316 -6.16 17.58 -0.24
CA LEU A 316 -7.59 17.51 0.04
C LEU A 316 -8.41 18.30 -0.98
N LEU A 317 -7.91 19.43 -1.45
CA LEU A 317 -8.52 20.25 -2.49
C LEU A 317 -8.33 19.70 -3.90
N LYS A 318 -7.54 18.61 -4.06
CA LYS A 318 -7.18 18.01 -5.35
C LYS A 318 -6.50 19.01 -6.29
N LEU A 319 -5.76 19.95 -5.73
CA LEU A 319 -4.93 20.87 -6.48
C LEU A 319 -3.64 20.17 -6.92
N PRO A 320 -2.96 20.67 -7.96
CA PRO A 320 -1.58 20.26 -8.25
C PRO A 320 -0.68 20.57 -7.05
N TYR A 321 0.19 19.64 -6.68
CA TYR A 321 1.09 19.77 -5.53
C TYR A 321 2.49 19.21 -5.83
N ASP A 322 3.46 19.62 -5.06
CA ASP A 322 4.86 19.24 -5.15
C ASP A 322 5.36 18.59 -3.83
N ARG A 323 6.68 18.52 -3.68
CA ARG A 323 7.34 17.93 -2.51
C ARG A 323 7.00 18.58 -1.17
N SER A 324 6.51 19.81 -1.15
CA SER A 324 6.18 20.53 0.07
C SER A 324 5.09 19.87 0.91
N VAL A 325 4.32 18.93 0.34
CA VAL A 325 3.35 18.11 1.08
C VAL A 325 4.00 17.26 2.15
N ASP A 326 5.24 16.80 1.94
CA ASP A 326 5.97 16.00 2.92
C ASP A 326 6.40 16.85 4.14
N TRP A 327 6.66 18.15 3.93
CA TRP A 327 6.95 19.09 5.03
C TRP A 327 5.73 19.39 5.89
N TRP A 328 4.54 19.43 5.27
CA TRP A 328 3.28 19.44 6.04
C TRP A 328 3.15 18.18 6.89
N CYS A 329 3.39 17.00 6.32
CA CYS A 329 3.34 15.73 7.06
C CYS A 329 4.36 15.71 8.21
N LEU A 330 5.59 16.20 8.00
CA LEU A 330 6.60 16.34 9.05
C LEU A 330 6.09 17.25 10.18
N GLY A 331 5.42 18.37 9.85
CA GLY A 331 4.79 19.25 10.81
C GLY A 331 3.67 18.56 11.61
N ALA A 332 2.86 17.74 10.94
CA ALA A 332 1.79 16.98 11.59
C ALA A 332 2.33 15.90 12.54
N VAL A 333 3.35 15.16 12.13
CA VAL A 333 4.02 14.14 12.97
C VAL A 333 4.74 14.78 14.14
N LEU A 334 5.46 15.89 13.94
CA LEU A 334 6.11 16.62 15.03
C LEU A 334 5.08 17.15 16.05
N TYR A 335 3.95 17.68 15.55
CA TYR A 335 2.85 18.13 16.41
C TYR A 335 2.32 16.97 17.25
N GLU A 336 2.08 15.82 16.65
CA GLU A 336 1.58 14.63 17.33
C GLU A 336 2.55 14.12 18.38
N MET A 337 3.86 14.07 18.09
CA MET A 337 4.89 13.71 19.07
C MET A 337 4.90 14.63 20.28
N LEU A 338 4.64 15.93 20.10
CA LEU A 338 4.67 16.93 21.17
C LEU A 338 3.34 17.05 21.95
N TYR A 339 2.21 16.70 21.35
CA TYR A 339 0.87 16.97 21.91
C TYR A 339 -0.04 15.75 21.98
N GLY A 340 0.36 14.59 21.43
CA GLY A 340 -0.30 13.29 21.56
C GLY A 340 -1.38 12.98 20.51
N LEU A 341 -1.75 13.94 19.66
CA LEU A 341 -2.71 13.78 18.58
C LEU A 341 -2.28 14.64 17.38
N PRO A 342 -2.63 14.25 16.14
CA PRO A 342 -2.43 15.11 14.98
C PRO A 342 -3.07 16.48 15.12
N PRO A 343 -2.54 17.54 14.46
CA PRO A 343 -2.92 18.94 14.74
C PRO A 343 -4.39 19.30 14.51
N PHE A 344 -5.07 18.54 13.67
CA PHE A 344 -6.45 18.77 13.25
C PHE A 344 -7.35 17.56 13.49
N TYR A 345 -6.89 16.61 14.32
CA TYR A 345 -7.62 15.37 14.57
C TYR A 345 -9.05 15.62 15.05
N ASN A 346 -9.99 14.95 14.40
CA ASN A 346 -11.40 14.88 14.80
C ASN A 346 -11.97 13.51 14.42
N ARG A 347 -12.83 12.94 15.28
CA ARG A 347 -13.53 11.68 14.99
C ARG A 347 -14.45 11.78 13.78
N ASN A 348 -14.97 12.96 13.51
CA ASN A 348 -15.72 13.27 12.30
C ASN A 348 -14.75 13.70 11.19
N THR A 349 -14.59 12.86 10.18
CA THR A 349 -13.68 13.10 9.04
C THR A 349 -14.00 14.42 8.30
N HIS A 350 -15.26 14.81 8.19
CA HIS A 350 -15.64 16.06 7.53
C HIS A 350 -15.17 17.29 8.32
N GLU A 351 -15.36 17.27 9.65
CA GLU A 351 -14.87 18.32 10.53
C GLU A 351 -13.35 18.39 10.57
N MET A 352 -12.69 17.21 10.52
CA MET A 352 -11.24 17.13 10.42
C MET A 352 -10.75 17.79 9.13
N TYR A 353 -11.33 17.46 7.99
CA TYR A 353 -10.97 18.09 6.70
C TYR A 353 -11.23 19.60 6.71
N ASN A 354 -12.37 20.06 7.25
CA ASN A 354 -12.62 21.48 7.40
C ASN A 354 -11.56 22.16 8.29
N SER A 355 -11.13 21.51 9.36
CA SER A 355 -10.07 22.00 10.24
C SER A 355 -8.70 22.02 9.56
N ILE A 356 -8.37 21.00 8.74
CA ILE A 356 -7.15 20.98 7.92
C ILE A 356 -7.15 22.15 6.93
N LEU A 357 -8.29 22.46 6.31
CA LEU A 357 -8.38 23.53 5.32
C LEU A 357 -8.36 24.93 5.93
N HIS A 358 -9.07 25.13 7.04
CA HIS A 358 -9.39 26.48 7.57
C HIS A 358 -8.94 26.71 9.01
N GLY A 359 -8.74 25.64 9.80
CA GLY A 359 -8.38 25.73 11.20
C GLY A 359 -6.93 26.14 11.43
N ARG A 360 -6.63 26.70 12.59
CA ARG A 360 -5.26 26.93 13.07
C ARG A 360 -4.84 25.82 14.03
N PRO A 361 -3.59 25.35 14.00
CA PRO A 361 -3.11 24.37 14.97
C PRO A 361 -3.12 25.00 16.38
N ARG A 362 -3.56 24.23 17.37
CA ARG A 362 -3.60 24.69 18.78
C ARG A 362 -2.24 24.44 19.42
N LEU A 363 -1.38 25.44 19.43
CA LEU A 363 -0.09 25.37 20.07
C LEU A 363 -0.22 25.58 21.58
N ARG A 364 0.43 24.72 22.38
CA ARG A 364 0.41 24.79 23.85
C ARG A 364 1.77 25.25 24.37
N SER A 365 1.78 25.91 25.51
CA SER A 365 3.00 26.40 26.17
C SER A 365 3.94 25.31 26.69
N SER A 366 3.56 24.03 26.56
CA SER A 366 4.42 22.89 26.89
C SER A 366 5.60 22.72 25.91
N ALA A 367 5.49 23.27 24.71
CA ALA A 367 6.58 23.27 23.72
C ALA A 367 7.29 24.64 23.70
N SER A 368 8.58 24.62 23.39
CA SER A 368 9.40 25.83 23.28
C SER A 368 8.91 26.77 22.18
N ALA A 369 9.30 28.04 22.26
CA ALA A 369 9.00 29.03 21.23
C ALA A 369 9.54 28.58 19.85
N ALA A 370 10.71 27.98 19.81
CA ALA A 370 11.31 27.45 18.58
C ALA A 370 10.46 26.29 17.98
N ALA A 371 9.96 25.38 18.83
CA ALA A 371 9.06 24.30 18.37
C ALA A 371 7.76 24.86 17.82
N GLN A 372 7.14 25.83 18.50
CA GLN A 372 5.92 26.47 18.05
C GLN A 372 6.10 27.24 16.73
N GLN A 373 7.25 27.90 16.55
CA GLN A 373 7.58 28.59 15.31
C GLN A 373 7.75 27.60 14.16
N LEU A 374 8.47 26.48 14.36
CA LEU A 374 8.62 25.44 13.36
C LEU A 374 7.27 24.83 12.95
N LEU A 375 6.42 24.46 13.92
CA LEU A 375 5.08 23.93 13.64
C LEU A 375 4.23 24.93 12.86
N THR A 376 4.31 26.22 13.20
CA THR A 376 3.57 27.27 12.46
C THR A 376 4.08 27.39 11.04
N ALA A 377 5.39 27.28 10.81
CA ALA A 377 6.01 27.38 9.49
C ALA A 377 5.74 26.16 8.60
N LEU A 378 5.76 24.94 9.16
CA LEU A 378 5.46 23.70 8.43
C LEU A 378 3.96 23.53 8.14
N LEU A 379 3.06 23.96 9.04
CA LEU A 379 1.61 23.81 8.90
C LEU A 379 0.95 25.04 8.22
N GLN A 380 1.69 25.73 7.34
CA GLN A 380 1.13 26.77 6.48
C GLN A 380 0.17 26.16 5.45
N LYS A 381 -1.05 26.72 5.35
CA LYS A 381 -2.10 26.21 4.44
C LYS A 381 -1.72 26.42 2.97
N LYS A 382 -1.09 27.54 2.67
CA LYS A 382 -0.57 27.83 1.34
C LYS A 382 0.80 27.15 1.21
N SER A 383 0.93 26.24 0.25
CA SER A 383 2.16 25.47 0.02
C SER A 383 3.37 26.38 -0.22
N GLU A 384 3.18 27.49 -0.94
CA GLU A 384 4.26 28.43 -1.28
C GLU A 384 4.81 29.21 -0.07
N ALA A 385 4.03 29.31 1.02
CA ALA A 385 4.45 29.96 2.25
C ALA A 385 5.00 28.97 3.30
N ARG A 386 4.95 27.68 2.99
CA ARG A 386 5.39 26.59 3.89
C ARG A 386 6.91 26.50 3.92
N LEU A 387 7.49 26.34 5.10
CA LEU A 387 8.92 26.13 5.23
C LEU A 387 9.36 24.87 4.45
N GLY A 388 10.44 24.97 3.68
CA GLY A 388 10.91 23.93 2.78
C GLY A 388 10.24 23.93 1.40
N SER A 389 9.34 24.89 1.08
CA SER A 389 8.77 25.01 -0.26
C SER A 389 9.71 25.72 -1.25
N GLY A 390 10.71 26.43 -0.76
CA GLY A 390 11.70 27.10 -1.58
C GLY A 390 12.67 26.16 -2.28
N PRO A 391 13.54 26.70 -3.12
CA PRO A 391 14.53 25.90 -3.88
C PRO A 391 15.52 25.15 -2.99
N SER A 392 15.80 25.67 -1.79
CA SER A 392 16.71 25.05 -0.83
C SER A 392 16.09 23.90 -0.04
N ASP A 393 14.76 23.68 -0.15
CA ASP A 393 14.05 22.53 0.37
C ASP A 393 14.42 22.17 1.83
N PHE A 394 15.01 21.00 2.06
CA PHE A 394 15.41 20.54 3.38
C PHE A 394 16.41 21.49 4.09
N ASP A 395 17.27 22.20 3.38
CA ASP A 395 18.23 23.11 4.00
C ASP A 395 17.54 24.28 4.73
N GLU A 396 16.37 24.73 4.27
CA GLU A 396 15.57 25.71 5.00
C GLU A 396 15.11 25.16 6.36
N ILE A 397 14.74 23.88 6.41
CA ILE A 397 14.30 23.20 7.64
C ILE A 397 15.47 22.99 8.57
N LYS A 398 16.63 22.54 8.06
CA LYS A 398 17.87 22.37 8.83
C LYS A 398 18.31 23.64 9.51
N ALA A 399 18.15 24.78 8.86
CA ALA A 399 18.56 26.09 9.36
C ALA A 399 17.62 26.63 10.47
N HIS A 400 16.44 26.01 10.68
CA HIS A 400 15.48 26.51 11.67
C HIS A 400 16.02 26.35 13.10
N PRO A 401 15.85 27.37 13.98
CA PRO A 401 16.39 27.36 15.35
C PRO A 401 16.00 26.15 16.21
N PHE A 402 14.86 25.50 15.93
CA PHE A 402 14.47 24.25 16.58
C PHE A 402 15.52 23.14 16.44
N PHE A 403 16.21 23.08 15.30
CA PHE A 403 17.22 22.08 15.01
C PHE A 403 18.65 22.55 15.34
N ALA A 404 18.84 23.73 15.93
CA ALA A 404 20.17 24.23 16.29
C ALA A 404 21.02 23.26 17.16
N PRO A 405 20.42 22.43 18.07
CA PRO A 405 21.19 21.42 18.82
C PRO A 405 21.60 20.18 17.99
N ILE A 406 21.19 20.04 16.74
CA ILE A 406 21.46 18.86 15.92
C ILE A 406 22.74 19.03 15.12
N HIS A 407 23.70 18.13 15.34
CA HIS A 407 24.89 17.98 14.51
C HIS A 407 24.59 17.04 13.34
N TRP A 408 24.21 17.60 12.20
CA TRP A 408 23.68 16.86 11.05
C TRP A 408 24.60 15.77 10.51
N GLU A 409 25.92 16.03 10.48
CA GLU A 409 26.90 15.04 10.01
C GLU A 409 26.98 13.84 10.96
N ASP A 410 26.99 14.09 12.29
CA ASP A 410 27.00 13.03 13.28
C ASP A 410 25.66 12.28 13.32
N LEU A 411 24.54 12.97 13.07
CA LEU A 411 23.22 12.34 12.94
C LEU A 411 23.20 11.34 11.78
N LEU A 412 23.65 11.76 10.60
CA LEU A 412 23.74 10.89 9.41
C LEU A 412 24.66 9.69 9.60
N ARG A 413 25.74 9.85 10.39
CA ARG A 413 26.64 8.76 10.73
C ARG A 413 26.20 7.93 11.93
N LYS A 414 24.98 8.17 12.44
CA LYS A 414 24.43 7.53 13.66
C LYS A 414 25.39 7.64 14.89
N ARG A 415 26.11 8.76 15.03
CA ARG A 415 27.00 9.02 16.16
C ARG A 415 26.30 9.76 17.29
N VAL A 416 25.17 10.37 17.05
CA VAL A 416 24.34 11.01 18.08
C VAL A 416 23.61 9.92 18.86
N THR A 417 23.78 9.92 20.18
CA THR A 417 23.08 8.95 21.03
C THR A 417 21.56 9.20 20.98
N PRO A 418 20.74 8.22 20.55
CA PRO A 418 19.31 8.36 20.57
C PRO A 418 18.74 8.60 21.98
N PRO A 419 17.75 9.45 22.13
CA PRO A 419 17.15 9.77 23.43
C PRO A 419 16.31 8.61 24.01
N TYR A 420 16.06 7.58 23.22
CA TYR A 420 15.37 6.37 23.63
C TYR A 420 15.89 5.18 22.81
N VAL A 421 16.16 4.08 23.49
CA VAL A 421 16.59 2.83 22.88
C VAL A 421 15.55 1.75 23.20
N PRO A 422 14.92 1.10 22.19
CA PRO A 422 13.97 0.02 22.44
C PRO A 422 14.67 -1.20 23.08
N VAL A 423 13.99 -1.86 24.01
CA VAL A 423 14.50 -3.09 24.61
C VAL A 423 14.26 -4.25 23.67
N VAL A 424 15.30 -4.73 23.00
CA VAL A 424 15.29 -5.84 22.05
C VAL A 424 16.14 -6.98 22.60
N SER A 425 15.58 -8.21 22.70
CA SER A 425 16.25 -9.37 23.28
C SER A 425 17.07 -10.18 22.28
N GLY A 426 16.87 -9.97 20.99
CA GLY A 426 17.55 -10.70 19.90
C GLY A 426 17.15 -10.17 18.55
N ASP A 427 17.80 -10.64 17.50
CA ASP A 427 17.56 -10.16 16.14
C ASP A 427 16.19 -10.59 15.58
N ASP A 428 15.51 -11.55 16.19
CA ASP A 428 14.18 -12.03 15.82
C ASP A 428 13.07 -11.62 16.82
N ASP A 429 13.35 -10.63 17.67
CA ASP A 429 12.41 -10.15 18.68
C ASP A 429 11.24 -9.40 18.06
N VAL A 430 10.02 -9.87 18.31
CA VAL A 430 8.77 -9.31 17.79
C VAL A 430 7.90 -8.62 18.85
N ARG A 431 8.42 -8.39 20.08
CA ARG A 431 7.65 -7.80 21.20
C ARG A 431 7.06 -6.43 20.94
N HIS A 432 7.64 -5.68 20.00
CA HIS A 432 7.20 -4.33 19.61
C HIS A 432 6.23 -4.32 18.43
N PHE A 433 5.80 -5.50 17.99
CA PHE A 433 4.76 -5.66 16.96
C PHE A 433 3.45 -6.11 17.60
N ASP A 434 2.33 -5.72 17.02
CA ASP A 434 1.01 -6.02 17.57
C ASP A 434 0.81 -7.55 17.70
N PRO A 435 0.45 -8.04 18.91
CA PRO A 435 0.14 -9.46 19.15
C PRO A 435 -0.96 -10.03 18.26
N VAL A 436 -1.86 -9.19 17.72
CA VAL A 436 -2.87 -9.60 16.74
C VAL A 436 -2.21 -10.20 15.50
N PHE A 437 -1.07 -9.67 15.07
CA PHE A 437 -0.30 -10.19 13.92
C PHE A 437 0.62 -11.34 14.34
N THR A 438 1.40 -11.16 15.41
CA THR A 438 2.47 -12.10 15.78
C THR A 438 1.96 -13.45 16.29
N ARG A 439 0.69 -13.54 16.69
CA ARG A 439 0.01 -14.80 17.05
C ARG A 439 -0.63 -15.50 15.84
N GLU A 440 -0.71 -14.82 14.68
CA GLU A 440 -1.29 -15.43 13.49
C GLU A 440 -0.37 -16.52 12.95
N PRO A 441 -0.89 -17.73 12.65
CA PRO A 441 -0.07 -18.81 12.10
C PRO A 441 0.46 -18.44 10.70
N VAL A 442 1.72 -18.77 10.47
CA VAL A 442 2.32 -18.62 9.15
C VAL A 442 1.71 -19.65 8.20
N SER A 443 1.11 -19.18 7.11
CA SER A 443 0.54 -20.06 6.10
C SER A 443 1.64 -20.89 5.43
N SER A 444 1.47 -22.22 5.37
CA SER A 444 2.39 -23.13 4.68
C SER A 444 2.56 -22.84 3.17
N SER A 445 1.65 -22.05 2.58
CA SER A 445 1.71 -21.65 1.17
C SER A 445 2.69 -20.49 0.90
N VAL A 446 3.25 -19.85 1.93
CA VAL A 446 4.14 -18.70 1.77
C VAL A 446 5.53 -19.13 1.28
N GLY A 447 6.06 -20.23 1.83
CA GLY A 447 7.38 -20.76 1.50
C GLY A 447 7.39 -21.82 0.38
N ARG A 448 6.25 -22.11 -0.26
CA ARG A 448 6.16 -23.13 -1.31
C ARG A 448 5.87 -22.49 -2.66
N CYS A 449 6.74 -22.74 -3.64
CA CYS A 449 6.33 -22.69 -5.04
C CYS A 449 5.32 -23.82 -5.27
N ARG A 450 4.11 -23.52 -5.68
CA ARG A 450 3.20 -24.56 -6.19
C ARG A 450 3.69 -24.93 -7.60
N ASP A 451 4.53 -25.94 -7.69
CA ASP A 451 4.78 -26.68 -8.92
C ASP A 451 3.57 -27.60 -9.18
N SER A 452 2.44 -27.01 -9.52
CA SER A 452 1.36 -27.80 -10.11
C SER A 452 1.43 -27.63 -11.62
N ARG A 453 1.92 -28.66 -12.28
CA ARG A 453 1.95 -28.85 -13.74
C ARG A 453 0.58 -28.86 -14.43
N ALA A 454 -0.50 -28.59 -13.73
CA ALA A 454 -1.86 -28.57 -14.26
C ALA A 454 -2.53 -27.24 -13.86
N ASP A 455 -2.41 -26.24 -14.68
CA ASP A 455 -3.30 -25.10 -14.92
C ASP A 455 -2.55 -23.83 -15.34
N SER A 456 -1.80 -23.92 -16.44
CA SER A 456 -1.36 -22.73 -17.17
C SER A 456 -2.51 -22.16 -18.00
N THR A 457 -3.53 -21.64 -17.33
CA THR A 457 -4.65 -20.96 -17.99
C THR A 457 -4.18 -19.60 -18.52
N LEU A 458 -4.75 -19.15 -19.65
CA LEU A 458 -4.53 -17.83 -20.27
C LEU A 458 -4.62 -16.66 -19.26
N SER A 459 -5.39 -16.82 -18.17
CA SER A 459 -5.51 -15.88 -17.08
C SER A 459 -4.21 -15.69 -16.26
N GLN A 460 -3.31 -16.68 -16.23
CA GLN A 460 -2.04 -16.59 -15.50
C GLN A 460 -0.96 -15.90 -16.34
N LEU A 461 -0.91 -16.18 -17.64
CA LEU A 461 -0.05 -15.45 -18.57
C LEU A 461 -0.39 -13.96 -18.61
N SER A 462 -1.67 -13.59 -18.38
CA SER A 462 -2.08 -12.19 -18.27
C SER A 462 -1.60 -11.53 -16.97
N LEU A 463 -1.56 -12.27 -15.84
CA LEU A 463 -1.09 -11.73 -14.56
C LEU A 463 0.42 -11.46 -14.57
N ASP A 464 1.20 -12.33 -15.15
CA ASP A 464 2.67 -12.19 -15.19
C ASP A 464 3.11 -11.00 -16.06
N ARG A 465 2.36 -10.69 -17.13
CA ARG A 465 2.63 -9.51 -17.97
C ARG A 465 2.54 -8.17 -17.22
N HIS A 466 1.75 -8.11 -16.15
CA HIS A 466 1.61 -6.90 -15.35
C HIS A 466 2.82 -6.60 -14.45
N PHE A 467 3.67 -7.60 -14.18
CA PHE A 467 4.78 -7.53 -13.25
C PHE A 467 6.14 -7.85 -13.89
N VAL A 468 6.24 -7.70 -15.22
CA VAL A 468 7.52 -7.79 -15.94
C VAL A 468 8.49 -6.78 -15.35
N GLY A 469 9.74 -7.20 -15.11
CA GLY A 469 10.76 -6.36 -14.47
C GLY A 469 10.60 -6.17 -12.96
N PHE A 470 9.73 -6.94 -12.28
CA PHE A 470 9.58 -6.84 -10.82
C PHE A 470 10.77 -7.44 -10.08
N SER A 471 11.36 -8.51 -10.59
CA SER A 471 12.44 -9.24 -9.92
C SER A 471 13.75 -8.43 -9.92
N TYR A 472 14.48 -8.48 -8.80
CA TYR A 472 15.76 -7.85 -8.58
C TYR A 472 16.63 -8.72 -7.67
N ASP A 473 17.89 -8.89 -8.07
CA ASP A 473 18.92 -9.58 -7.29
C ASP A 473 20.25 -8.82 -7.47
N PRO A 474 20.83 -8.27 -6.39
CA PRO A 474 22.06 -7.50 -6.47
C PRO A 474 23.26 -8.30 -6.99
N GLY A 475 23.22 -9.64 -6.91
CA GLY A 475 24.27 -10.52 -7.45
C GLY A 475 24.30 -10.64 -8.97
N CYS A 476 23.23 -10.20 -9.67
CA CYS A 476 23.13 -10.31 -11.13
C CYS A 476 23.60 -9.04 -11.87
N GLU A 477 23.77 -7.90 -11.21
CA GLU A 477 24.20 -6.65 -11.86
C GLU A 477 25.71 -6.60 -12.20
N LEU A 478 26.51 -7.58 -11.77
CA LEU A 478 27.97 -7.57 -11.94
C LEU A 478 28.46 -8.19 -13.29
N HIS A 479 27.57 -8.56 -14.22
CA HIS A 479 27.98 -9.23 -15.47
C HIS A 479 27.57 -8.54 -16.77
N ASP A 480 26.95 -7.37 -16.75
CA ASP A 480 26.58 -6.61 -17.97
C ASP A 480 27.52 -5.43 -18.27
N GLY A 481 28.76 -5.49 -17.84
CA GLY A 481 29.79 -4.47 -18.07
C GLY A 481 31.12 -5.09 -18.55
N ASP A 482 31.13 -5.65 -19.78
CA ASP A 482 32.33 -5.80 -20.63
C ASP A 482 31.93 -5.83 -22.12
#